data_39183935f8477c02425d98d1c497e580
#
_entry.id   39183935f8477c02425d98d1c497e580
#
_cell.length_a   1.000
_cell.length_b   1.000
_cell.length_c   1.000
_cell.angle_alpha   90.00
_cell.angle_beta   90.00
_cell.angle_gamma   90.00
#
_symmetry.space_group_name_H-M   'P 1'
#
loop_
_entity.id
_entity.type
_entity.pdbx_description
1 polymer ?
#
loop_
_entity_poly.entity_id
_entity_poly.type
_entity_poly.pdbx_seq_one_letter_code
_entity_poly.pdbx_strand_id
1 'polypeptide(L)'
;MTRRVLLHVGAPKTGTSFVQDILFTHRATLLERGILYPADRHDAHFLAALDLMELPWGGLEREAGGAWDRLVDEVRAWPGTAIISHEILGTASRVQVARALESLGANEDTEIHIVYSARDLVRQIPAEWQENVKHRRAKEYGQFLDDLRDEQRSSQVAQWFWGVQEVPDVLDRWAESIPRDRVHLVTVPPPGSNPTLLWERFAALFGIDAQEFAPTDKANASLGVPESAMVRRLNERLNDVLPNHQYRTLVREMLVHRNLSGRPGSPRLSLPEDAYRWASDLGRSCVSELALRGYDVVGDLDDLVPGPAVPFADPDEYDEREVSEAAIDALAIMTNESARLRDAEAELRGEIKDLTAELERFRGTRTYRGKERLVAMSHTNPVARVGLAIYRRLRGKSSRST
;
A
#
# COMPACT_ATOMS: atom_id res chain seq x y z
N MET A 1 25.59 -19.20 -9.86
CA MET A 1 24.13 -19.43 -10.03
C MET A 1 23.57 -18.16 -10.64
N THR A 2 22.70 -18.27 -11.61
CA THR A 2 22.04 -17.12 -12.24
C THR A 2 21.12 -16.45 -11.21
N ARG A 3 21.21 -15.14 -11.05
CA ARG A 3 20.29 -14.36 -10.20
C ARG A 3 18.88 -14.45 -10.78
N ARG A 4 17.86 -14.63 -9.93
CA ARG A 4 16.46 -14.66 -10.35
C ARG A 4 15.70 -13.52 -9.69
N VAL A 5 14.95 -12.77 -10.47
CA VAL A 5 14.09 -11.70 -9.97
C VAL A 5 12.64 -11.97 -10.36
N LEU A 6 11.76 -12.09 -9.39
CA LEU A 6 10.32 -12.17 -9.56
C LEU A 6 9.74 -10.77 -9.33
N LEU A 7 9.30 -10.12 -10.40
CA LEU A 7 8.78 -8.76 -10.40
C LEU A 7 7.26 -8.79 -10.51
N HIS A 8 6.57 -8.67 -9.38
CA HIS A 8 5.11 -8.64 -9.29
C HIS A 8 4.60 -7.21 -9.49
N VAL A 9 3.98 -6.97 -10.63
CA VAL A 9 3.64 -5.63 -11.14
C VAL A 9 2.15 -5.27 -11.07
N GLY A 10 1.32 -6.08 -10.47
CA GLY A 10 -0.12 -5.79 -10.34
C GLY A 10 -0.97 -7.06 -10.45
N ALA A 11 -2.30 -6.91 -10.53
CA ALA A 11 -3.05 -5.65 -10.51
C ALA A 11 -3.45 -5.23 -9.08
N PRO A 12 -3.83 -3.96 -8.89
CA PRO A 12 -4.52 -3.57 -7.65
C PRO A 12 -5.76 -4.43 -7.40
N LYS A 13 -6.16 -4.60 -6.14
CA LYS A 13 -7.38 -5.35 -5.72
C LYS A 13 -7.41 -6.85 -6.06
N THR A 14 -6.27 -7.43 -6.31
CA THR A 14 -6.10 -8.86 -6.53
C THR A 14 -5.45 -9.59 -5.34
N GLY A 15 -5.44 -8.96 -4.16
CA GLY A 15 -4.81 -9.51 -2.95
C GLY A 15 -3.34 -9.12 -2.79
N THR A 16 -2.84 -8.16 -3.55
CA THR A 16 -1.43 -7.71 -3.52
C THR A 16 -0.96 -7.35 -2.11
N SER A 17 -1.72 -6.54 -1.37
CA SER A 17 -1.37 -6.17 0.02
C SER A 17 -1.27 -7.38 0.94
N PHE A 18 -2.13 -8.39 0.76
CA PHE A 18 -2.08 -9.63 1.52
C PHE A 18 -0.77 -10.40 1.27
N VAL A 19 -0.37 -10.53 0.02
CA VAL A 19 0.90 -11.17 -0.37
C VAL A 19 2.10 -10.36 0.15
N GLN A 20 2.07 -9.05 0.00
CA GLN A 20 3.12 -8.13 0.47
C GLN A 20 3.29 -8.19 2.00
N ASP A 21 2.19 -8.25 2.76
CA ASP A 21 2.20 -8.38 4.23
C ASP A 21 2.89 -9.69 4.67
N ILE A 22 2.60 -10.82 4.00
CA ILE A 22 3.25 -12.09 4.28
C ILE A 22 4.74 -12.01 3.99
N LEU A 23 5.11 -11.55 2.79
CA LEU A 23 6.51 -11.44 2.38
C LEU A 23 7.31 -10.51 3.29
N PHE A 24 6.75 -9.36 3.66
CA PHE A 24 7.40 -8.41 4.56
C PHE A 24 7.55 -8.97 5.99
N THR A 25 6.50 -9.60 6.51
CA THR A 25 6.52 -10.18 7.87
C THR A 25 7.58 -11.26 7.98
N HIS A 26 7.70 -12.09 6.96
CA HIS A 26 8.61 -13.24 6.96
C HIS A 26 9.96 -12.99 6.25
N ARG A 27 10.27 -11.75 5.88
CA ARG A 27 11.46 -11.42 5.06
C ARG A 27 12.77 -11.94 5.61
N ALA A 28 12.92 -11.99 6.95
CA ALA A 28 14.14 -12.53 7.58
C ALA A 28 14.28 -14.04 7.37
N THR A 29 13.17 -14.79 7.57
CA THR A 29 13.13 -16.23 7.35
C THR A 29 13.28 -16.59 5.86
N LEU A 30 12.68 -15.79 4.97
CA LEU A 30 12.85 -15.93 3.52
C LEU A 30 14.30 -15.76 3.11
N LEU A 31 15.00 -14.79 3.69
CA LEU A 31 16.44 -14.55 3.44
C LEU A 31 17.28 -15.78 3.81
N GLU A 32 17.01 -16.42 4.96
CA GLU A 32 17.66 -17.67 5.38
C GLU A 32 17.41 -18.82 4.40
N ARG A 33 16.32 -18.78 3.64
CA ARG A 33 15.96 -19.74 2.58
C ARG A 33 16.49 -19.34 1.20
N GLY A 34 17.29 -18.29 1.09
CA GLY A 34 17.87 -17.82 -0.17
C GLY A 34 16.96 -16.91 -1.00
N ILE A 35 15.87 -16.40 -0.41
CA ILE A 35 14.91 -15.51 -1.06
C ILE A 35 14.98 -14.13 -0.40
N LEU A 36 15.40 -13.13 -1.15
CA LEU A 36 15.44 -11.74 -0.72
C LEU A 36 14.09 -11.05 -1.02
N TYR A 37 13.50 -10.44 0.01
CA TYR A 37 12.46 -9.42 -0.14
C TYR A 37 13.06 -8.09 0.33
N PRO A 38 13.57 -7.23 -0.60
CA PRO A 38 14.37 -6.06 -0.26
C PRO A 38 13.51 -4.92 0.31
N ALA A 39 13.21 -4.99 1.62
CA ALA A 39 12.34 -4.05 2.29
C ALA A 39 12.79 -3.83 3.74
N ASP A 40 13.33 -2.65 4.04
CA ASP A 40 13.63 -2.18 5.39
C ASP A 40 12.38 -1.66 6.12
N ARG A 41 11.38 -1.20 5.37
CA ARG A 41 10.09 -0.71 5.83
C ARG A 41 8.96 -1.29 4.97
N HIS A 42 7.75 -1.33 5.52
CA HIS A 42 6.58 -1.95 4.87
C HIS A 42 6.24 -1.32 3.50
N ASP A 43 6.48 -0.03 3.33
CA ASP A 43 6.18 0.70 2.10
C ASP A 43 7.40 0.91 1.18
N ALA A 44 8.52 0.17 1.40
CA ALA A 44 9.73 0.31 0.61
C ALA A 44 9.51 0.13 -0.90
N HIS A 45 8.77 -0.92 -1.29
CA HIS A 45 8.46 -1.19 -2.70
C HIS A 45 7.51 -0.16 -3.31
N PHE A 46 6.61 0.42 -2.50
CA PHE A 46 5.76 1.53 -2.93
C PHE A 46 6.59 2.77 -3.27
N LEU A 47 7.51 3.15 -2.36
CA LEU A 47 8.39 4.29 -2.60
C LEU A 47 9.30 4.06 -3.80
N ALA A 48 9.82 2.85 -3.98
CA ALA A 48 10.62 2.48 -5.14
C ALA A 48 9.81 2.58 -6.45
N ALA A 49 8.55 2.14 -6.44
CA ALA A 49 7.68 2.26 -7.60
C ALA A 49 7.35 3.73 -7.92
N LEU A 50 7.10 4.58 -6.92
CA LEU A 50 6.90 6.02 -7.12
C LEU A 50 8.13 6.69 -7.72
N ASP A 51 9.33 6.33 -7.25
CA ASP A 51 10.60 6.87 -7.75
C ASP A 51 10.88 6.45 -9.20
N LEU A 52 10.72 5.16 -9.50
CA LEU A 52 10.88 4.64 -10.88
C LEU A 52 9.98 5.36 -11.87
N MET A 53 8.73 5.59 -11.48
CA MET A 53 7.71 6.15 -12.36
C MET A 53 7.57 7.67 -12.28
N GLU A 54 8.33 8.31 -11.37
CA GLU A 54 8.26 9.75 -11.10
C GLU A 54 6.82 10.24 -10.81
N LEU A 55 6.06 9.39 -10.09
CA LEU A 55 4.66 9.67 -9.79
C LEU A 55 4.52 10.60 -8.58
N PRO A 56 3.79 11.72 -8.72
CA PRO A 56 3.43 12.56 -7.59
C PRO A 56 2.39 11.83 -6.71
N TRP A 57 2.66 11.70 -5.42
CA TRP A 57 1.77 11.00 -4.50
C TRP A 57 1.69 11.69 -3.14
N GLY A 58 0.91 12.76 -3.08
CA GLY A 58 0.54 13.41 -1.84
C GLY A 58 1.70 13.94 -0.97
N GLY A 59 2.85 14.28 -1.59
CA GLY A 59 4.01 14.83 -0.89
C GLY A 59 5.08 13.80 -0.53
N LEU A 60 4.93 12.52 -0.95
CA LEU A 60 5.92 11.46 -0.73
C LEU A 60 7.11 11.51 -1.69
N GLU A 61 7.13 12.43 -2.65
CA GLU A 61 8.16 12.55 -3.70
C GLU A 61 9.57 12.72 -3.12
N ARG A 62 9.67 13.40 -1.96
CA ARG A 62 10.97 13.59 -1.27
C ARG A 62 11.46 12.33 -0.58
N GLU A 63 10.55 11.51 -0.07
CA GLU A 63 10.87 10.21 0.55
C GLU A 63 11.20 9.17 -0.50
N ALA A 64 10.52 9.21 -1.64
CA ALA A 64 10.70 8.28 -2.74
C ALA A 64 12.06 8.45 -3.45
N GLY A 65 12.63 9.66 -3.48
CA GLY A 65 13.83 9.94 -4.25
C GLY A 65 14.99 8.95 -4.01
N GLY A 66 15.43 8.28 -5.08
CA GLY A 66 16.47 7.26 -5.07
C GLY A 66 16.06 5.92 -4.43
N ALA A 67 14.76 5.70 -4.17
CA ALA A 67 14.30 4.45 -3.57
C ALA A 67 14.40 3.26 -4.53
N TRP A 68 14.17 3.50 -5.83
CA TRP A 68 14.36 2.46 -6.83
C TRP A 68 15.82 2.00 -6.93
N ASP A 69 16.74 2.94 -6.99
CA ASP A 69 18.17 2.62 -7.11
C ASP A 69 18.67 1.85 -5.88
N ARG A 70 18.27 2.26 -4.66
CA ARG A 70 18.61 1.51 -3.43
C ARG A 70 18.07 0.08 -3.43
N LEU A 71 16.83 -0.11 -3.87
CA LEU A 71 16.23 -1.44 -3.99
C LEU A 71 16.98 -2.30 -5.02
N VAL A 72 17.32 -1.72 -6.16
CA VAL A 72 18.12 -2.39 -7.21
C VAL A 72 19.50 -2.77 -6.70
N ASP A 73 20.19 -1.90 -5.96
CA ASP A 73 21.51 -2.19 -5.39
C ASP A 73 21.46 -3.42 -4.46
N GLU A 74 20.43 -3.53 -3.61
CA GLU A 74 20.21 -4.72 -2.76
C GLU A 74 19.98 -5.97 -3.61
N VAL A 75 19.11 -5.89 -4.62
CA VAL A 75 18.82 -7.02 -5.52
C VAL A 75 20.07 -7.44 -6.29
N ARG A 76 20.84 -6.50 -6.80
CA ARG A 76 22.07 -6.82 -7.56
C ARG A 76 23.19 -7.39 -6.70
N ALA A 77 23.23 -7.04 -5.43
CA ALA A 77 24.17 -7.62 -4.47
C ALA A 77 23.79 -9.05 -4.04
N TRP A 78 22.53 -9.47 -4.26
CA TRP A 78 22.03 -10.77 -3.84
C TRP A 78 22.24 -11.83 -4.94
N PRO A 79 22.88 -12.98 -4.64
CA PRO A 79 23.17 -14.01 -5.65
C PRO A 79 22.01 -15.00 -5.89
N GLY A 80 20.94 -14.94 -5.07
CA GLY A 80 19.81 -15.86 -5.09
C GLY A 80 18.56 -15.28 -5.79
N THR A 81 17.39 -15.72 -5.33
CA THR A 81 16.11 -15.22 -5.80
C THR A 81 15.74 -13.93 -5.05
N ALA A 82 15.28 -12.91 -5.77
CA ALA A 82 14.69 -11.69 -5.19
C ALA A 82 13.25 -11.53 -5.63
N ILE A 83 12.38 -11.04 -4.73
CA ILE A 83 10.97 -10.73 -5.01
C ILE A 83 10.75 -9.24 -4.82
N ILE A 84 10.27 -8.57 -5.87
CA ILE A 84 9.80 -7.18 -5.84
C ILE A 84 8.30 -7.21 -6.10
N SER A 85 7.50 -6.52 -5.29
CA SER A 85 6.04 -6.55 -5.42
C SER A 85 5.42 -5.19 -5.12
N HIS A 86 4.89 -4.54 -6.15
CA HIS A 86 3.96 -3.42 -5.97
C HIS A 86 3.04 -3.24 -7.17
N GLU A 87 1.74 -3.13 -6.91
CA GLU A 87 0.70 -3.11 -7.94
C GLU A 87 0.67 -1.86 -8.81
N ILE A 88 1.17 -0.72 -8.32
CA ILE A 88 1.22 0.49 -9.15
C ILE A 88 2.25 0.40 -10.30
N LEU A 89 3.19 -0.53 -10.23
CA LEU A 89 4.11 -0.82 -11.35
C LEU A 89 3.36 -1.19 -12.63
N GLY A 90 2.12 -1.70 -12.52
CA GLY A 90 1.25 -1.95 -13.66
C GLY A 90 1.04 -0.73 -14.55
N THR A 91 1.09 0.50 -14.03
CA THR A 91 0.94 1.73 -14.83
C THR A 91 2.21 2.19 -15.55
N ALA A 92 3.35 1.54 -15.31
CA ALA A 92 4.62 1.95 -15.90
C ALA A 92 4.54 2.00 -17.43
N SER A 93 5.06 3.08 -18.01
CA SER A 93 5.24 3.23 -19.45
C SER A 93 6.34 2.29 -19.96
N ARG A 94 6.37 2.01 -21.27
CA ARG A 94 7.44 1.18 -21.89
C ARG A 94 8.85 1.70 -21.57
N VAL A 95 9.04 3.01 -21.47
CA VAL A 95 10.33 3.62 -21.11
C VAL A 95 10.71 3.31 -19.68
N GLN A 96 9.74 3.41 -18.76
CA GLN A 96 9.95 3.09 -17.34
C GLN A 96 10.17 1.59 -17.13
N VAL A 97 9.44 0.75 -17.87
CA VAL A 97 9.65 -0.71 -17.89
C VAL A 97 11.06 -1.05 -18.37
N ALA A 98 11.51 -0.46 -19.49
CA ALA A 98 12.86 -0.68 -20.01
C ALA A 98 13.93 -0.28 -18.98
N ARG A 99 13.78 0.89 -18.33
CA ARG A 99 14.65 1.33 -17.23
C ARG A 99 14.67 0.33 -16.08
N ALA A 100 13.50 -0.17 -15.65
CA ALA A 100 13.39 -1.15 -14.58
C ALA A 100 14.13 -2.45 -14.93
N LEU A 101 13.87 -3.01 -16.09
CA LEU A 101 14.50 -4.26 -16.54
C LEU A 101 16.01 -4.13 -16.72
N GLU A 102 16.47 -3.04 -17.31
CA GLU A 102 17.90 -2.75 -17.50
C GLU A 102 18.61 -2.61 -16.13
N SER A 103 18.06 -1.81 -15.22
CA SER A 103 18.64 -1.61 -13.90
C SER A 103 18.75 -2.90 -13.09
N LEU A 104 17.80 -3.83 -13.25
CA LEU A 104 17.80 -5.15 -12.63
C LEU A 104 18.76 -6.16 -13.30
N GLY A 105 19.34 -5.80 -14.44
CA GLY A 105 20.31 -6.63 -15.16
C GLY A 105 19.69 -7.64 -16.11
N ALA A 106 18.56 -7.34 -16.74
CA ALA A 106 17.86 -8.22 -17.69
C ALA A 106 18.73 -8.66 -18.88
N ASN A 107 19.66 -7.83 -19.30
CA ASN A 107 20.58 -8.09 -20.42
C ASN A 107 21.93 -8.69 -20.00
N GLU A 108 22.08 -9.01 -18.71
CA GLU A 108 23.31 -9.54 -18.14
C GLU A 108 23.09 -11.02 -17.70
N ASP A 109 23.30 -11.30 -16.40
CA ASP A 109 23.20 -12.62 -15.79
C ASP A 109 21.95 -12.77 -14.90
N THR A 110 20.94 -11.90 -15.04
CA THR A 110 19.74 -11.91 -14.23
C THR A 110 18.55 -12.51 -15.02
N GLU A 111 17.94 -13.53 -14.46
CA GLU A 111 16.70 -14.13 -14.93
C GLU A 111 15.51 -13.38 -14.35
N ILE A 112 14.85 -12.57 -15.19
CA ILE A 112 13.68 -11.79 -14.78
C ILE A 112 12.40 -12.53 -15.12
N HIS A 113 11.51 -12.64 -14.14
CA HIS A 113 10.16 -13.16 -14.26
C HIS A 113 9.16 -12.03 -13.96
N ILE A 114 8.21 -11.83 -14.85
CA ILE A 114 7.11 -10.91 -14.64
C ILE A 114 5.94 -11.67 -14.03
N VAL A 115 5.42 -11.17 -12.93
CA VAL A 115 4.26 -11.74 -12.23
C VAL A 115 3.14 -10.72 -12.27
N TYR A 116 1.98 -11.13 -12.75
CA TYR A 116 0.80 -10.29 -12.77
C TYR A 116 -0.39 -11.07 -12.23
N SER A 117 -1.08 -10.52 -11.24
CA SER A 117 -2.28 -11.13 -10.68
C SER A 117 -3.53 -10.49 -11.29
N ALA A 118 -4.47 -11.31 -11.74
CA ALA A 118 -5.70 -10.87 -12.39
C ALA A 118 -6.95 -11.39 -11.69
N ARG A 119 -8.00 -10.59 -11.69
CA ARG A 119 -9.33 -10.94 -11.18
C ARG A 119 -10.38 -10.56 -12.22
N ASP A 120 -11.50 -11.25 -12.27
CA ASP A 120 -12.59 -10.91 -13.18
C ASP A 120 -13.07 -9.46 -12.98
N LEU A 121 -13.44 -8.83 -14.10
CA LEU A 121 -13.80 -7.41 -14.13
C LEU A 121 -15.09 -7.11 -13.36
N VAL A 122 -16.02 -8.07 -13.25
CA VAL A 122 -17.28 -7.88 -12.54
C VAL A 122 -17.05 -7.65 -11.04
N ARG A 123 -16.05 -8.31 -10.47
CA ARG A 123 -15.62 -8.05 -9.07
C ARG A 123 -14.63 -6.90 -8.97
N GLN A 124 -13.86 -6.65 -10.02
CA GLN A 124 -12.78 -5.67 -10.01
C GLN A 124 -13.31 -4.23 -10.04
N ILE A 125 -14.26 -3.95 -10.94
CA ILE A 125 -14.82 -2.60 -11.12
C ILE A 125 -15.44 -2.03 -9.82
N PRO A 126 -16.35 -2.75 -9.12
CA PRO A 126 -16.87 -2.25 -7.84
C PRO A 126 -15.81 -2.03 -6.78
N ALA A 127 -14.83 -2.91 -6.71
CA ALA A 127 -13.75 -2.80 -5.72
C ALA A 127 -12.86 -1.57 -5.98
N GLU A 128 -12.65 -1.22 -7.24
CA GLU A 128 -11.86 -0.04 -7.60
C GLU A 128 -12.61 1.26 -7.30
N TRP A 129 -13.94 1.32 -7.56
CA TRP A 129 -14.72 2.48 -7.15
C TRP A 129 -14.69 2.67 -5.63
N GLN A 130 -14.85 1.60 -4.84
CA GLN A 130 -14.74 1.68 -3.39
C GLN A 130 -13.36 2.18 -2.95
N GLU A 131 -12.30 1.79 -3.66
CA GLU A 131 -10.96 2.31 -3.35
C GLU A 131 -10.83 3.79 -3.68
N ASN A 132 -11.42 4.25 -4.79
CA ASN A 132 -11.51 5.67 -5.11
C ASN A 132 -12.22 6.44 -3.98
N VAL A 133 -13.33 5.93 -3.46
CA VAL A 133 -14.06 6.51 -2.31
C VAL A 133 -13.17 6.55 -1.06
N LYS A 134 -12.46 5.47 -0.73
CA LYS A 134 -11.51 5.40 0.38
C LYS A 134 -10.34 6.38 0.21
N HIS A 135 -9.97 6.67 -1.03
CA HIS A 135 -8.96 7.65 -1.42
C HIS A 135 -9.51 9.06 -1.62
N ARG A 136 -10.60 9.39 -0.90
CA ARG A 136 -11.15 10.74 -0.84
C ARG A 136 -11.88 11.20 -2.10
N ARG A 137 -12.14 10.31 -3.07
CA ARG A 137 -12.93 10.69 -4.24
C ARG A 137 -14.41 10.70 -3.88
N ALA A 138 -15.16 11.65 -4.50
CA ALA A 138 -16.59 11.82 -4.26
C ALA A 138 -17.44 11.49 -5.51
N LYS A 139 -16.81 10.93 -6.57
CA LYS A 139 -17.50 10.61 -7.82
C LYS A 139 -18.59 9.55 -7.58
N GLU A 140 -19.76 9.77 -8.13
CA GLU A 140 -20.86 8.82 -8.11
C GLU A 140 -20.51 7.54 -8.87
N TYR A 141 -21.18 6.45 -8.50
CA TYR A 141 -20.88 5.14 -9.08
C TYR A 141 -21.27 5.06 -10.56
N GLY A 142 -22.45 5.61 -10.90
CA GLY A 142 -22.89 5.71 -12.29
C GLY A 142 -21.88 6.49 -13.15
N GLN A 143 -21.43 7.65 -12.70
CA GLN A 143 -20.41 8.45 -13.39
C GLN A 143 -19.05 7.72 -13.50
N PHE A 144 -18.67 6.93 -12.50
CA PHE A 144 -17.48 6.11 -12.56
C PHE A 144 -17.60 5.03 -13.63
N LEU A 145 -18.76 4.36 -13.74
CA LEU A 145 -19.02 3.36 -14.77
C LEU A 145 -19.02 3.97 -16.18
N ASP A 146 -19.58 5.18 -16.34
CA ASP A 146 -19.54 5.92 -17.61
C ASP A 146 -18.13 6.28 -18.03
N ASP A 147 -17.30 6.74 -17.08
CA ASP A 147 -15.87 6.99 -17.32
C ASP A 147 -15.15 5.74 -17.84
N LEU A 148 -15.42 4.58 -17.26
CA LEU A 148 -14.77 3.33 -17.68
C LEU A 148 -15.23 2.84 -19.05
N ARG A 149 -16.46 3.18 -19.46
CA ARG A 149 -17.03 2.84 -20.77
C ARG A 149 -16.61 3.81 -21.88
N ASP A 150 -16.03 4.96 -21.51
CA ASP A 150 -15.51 5.91 -22.49
C ASP A 150 -14.30 5.28 -23.26
N GLU A 151 -14.52 4.96 -24.53
CA GLU A 151 -13.49 4.37 -25.40
C GLU A 151 -12.25 5.25 -25.53
N GLN A 152 -12.40 6.58 -25.40
CA GLN A 152 -11.29 7.52 -25.46
C GLN A 152 -10.49 7.59 -24.16
N ARG A 153 -11.03 7.02 -23.06
CA ARG A 153 -10.41 7.04 -21.73
C ARG A 153 -9.99 8.44 -21.29
N SER A 154 -10.86 9.41 -21.56
CA SER A 154 -10.55 10.84 -21.38
C SER A 154 -10.37 11.23 -19.92
N SER A 155 -11.01 10.53 -18.97
CA SER A 155 -10.88 10.80 -17.55
C SER A 155 -9.63 10.16 -16.92
N GLN A 156 -9.07 10.82 -15.89
CA GLN A 156 -7.96 10.24 -15.11
C GLN A 156 -8.33 8.90 -14.47
N VAL A 157 -9.61 8.72 -14.10
CA VAL A 157 -10.13 7.49 -13.50
C VAL A 157 -10.05 6.34 -14.50
N ALA A 158 -10.51 6.55 -15.74
CA ALA A 158 -10.44 5.55 -16.79
C ALA A 158 -8.98 5.23 -17.16
N GLN A 159 -8.14 6.25 -17.33
CA GLN A 159 -6.71 6.07 -17.62
C GLN A 159 -6.00 5.24 -16.56
N TRP A 160 -6.26 5.55 -15.28
CA TRP A 160 -5.70 4.77 -14.17
C TRP A 160 -6.22 3.33 -14.17
N PHE A 161 -7.53 3.16 -14.22
CA PHE A 161 -8.15 1.83 -14.18
C PHE A 161 -7.62 0.92 -15.29
N TRP A 162 -7.75 1.36 -16.54
CA TRP A 162 -7.30 0.57 -17.69
C TRP A 162 -5.78 0.41 -17.74
N GLY A 163 -5.03 1.41 -17.28
CA GLY A 163 -3.58 1.33 -17.18
C GLY A 163 -3.06 0.19 -16.30
N VAL A 164 -3.87 -0.29 -15.34
CA VAL A 164 -3.49 -1.39 -14.44
C VAL A 164 -4.37 -2.63 -14.57
N GLN A 165 -5.55 -2.57 -15.21
CA GLN A 165 -6.51 -3.68 -15.25
C GLN A 165 -6.65 -4.31 -16.64
N GLU A 166 -6.18 -3.65 -17.68
CA GLU A 166 -6.15 -4.21 -19.03
C GLU A 166 -5.00 -5.21 -19.15
N VAL A 167 -5.25 -6.44 -18.74
CA VAL A 167 -4.23 -7.50 -18.60
C VAL A 167 -3.35 -7.64 -19.83
N PRO A 168 -3.91 -7.74 -21.07
CA PRO A 168 -3.09 -7.85 -22.28
C PRO A 168 -2.13 -6.68 -22.47
N ASP A 169 -2.60 -5.43 -22.27
CA ASP A 169 -1.79 -4.23 -22.45
C ASP A 169 -0.68 -4.12 -21.39
N VAL A 170 -0.99 -4.43 -20.12
CA VAL A 170 0.03 -4.43 -19.07
C VAL A 170 1.12 -5.46 -19.35
N LEU A 171 0.72 -6.67 -19.76
CA LEU A 171 1.68 -7.71 -20.08
C LEU A 171 2.45 -7.40 -21.38
N ASP A 172 1.86 -6.74 -22.36
CA ASP A 172 2.57 -6.27 -23.56
C ASP A 172 3.65 -5.22 -23.24
N ARG A 173 3.43 -4.42 -22.21
CA ARG A 173 4.42 -3.44 -21.75
C ARG A 173 5.56 -4.08 -20.98
N TRP A 174 5.22 -4.98 -20.04
CA TRP A 174 6.19 -5.58 -19.14
C TRP A 174 6.94 -6.77 -19.72
N ALA A 175 6.32 -7.51 -20.63
CA ALA A 175 6.83 -8.78 -21.13
C ALA A 175 7.38 -8.70 -22.58
N GLU A 176 7.50 -7.50 -23.17
CA GLU A 176 7.95 -7.33 -24.55
C GLU A 176 9.30 -8.03 -24.86
N SER A 177 10.22 -8.00 -23.91
CA SER A 177 11.55 -8.62 -24.02
C SER A 177 11.74 -9.86 -23.16
N ILE A 178 10.70 -10.32 -22.46
CA ILE A 178 10.75 -11.44 -21.53
C ILE A 178 10.22 -12.72 -22.20
N PRO A 179 10.91 -13.86 -22.11
CA PRO A 179 10.41 -15.14 -22.59
C PRO A 179 9.04 -15.48 -21.97
N ARG A 180 8.13 -16.07 -22.77
CA ARG A 180 6.74 -16.31 -22.34
C ARG A 180 6.61 -17.23 -21.16
N ASP A 181 7.50 -18.18 -20.97
CA ASP A 181 7.60 -19.09 -19.83
C ASP A 181 8.08 -18.39 -18.55
N ARG A 182 8.50 -17.12 -18.63
CA ARG A 182 8.85 -16.26 -17.50
C ARG A 182 7.81 -15.16 -17.25
N VAL A 183 6.67 -15.24 -17.91
CA VAL A 183 5.52 -14.36 -17.69
C VAL A 183 4.43 -15.16 -17.01
N HIS A 184 4.18 -14.83 -15.74
CA HIS A 184 3.27 -15.58 -14.88
C HIS A 184 1.99 -14.78 -14.64
N LEU A 185 0.87 -15.36 -15.02
CA LEU A 185 -0.46 -14.82 -14.75
C LEU A 185 -1.10 -15.57 -13.59
N VAL A 186 -1.14 -14.94 -12.42
CA VAL A 186 -1.77 -15.51 -11.22
C VAL A 186 -3.25 -15.10 -11.20
N THR A 187 -4.16 -16.06 -11.34
CA THR A 187 -5.59 -15.76 -11.29
C THR A 187 -6.10 -15.73 -9.85
N VAL A 188 -6.94 -14.75 -9.53
CA VAL A 188 -7.60 -14.65 -8.21
C VAL A 188 -8.76 -15.64 -8.15
N PRO A 189 -8.78 -16.57 -7.19
CA PRO A 189 -9.83 -17.56 -7.10
C PRO A 189 -11.25 -16.97 -7.05
N PRO A 190 -12.26 -17.68 -7.58
CA PRO A 190 -13.65 -17.22 -7.51
C PRO A 190 -14.17 -17.21 -6.06
N PRO A 191 -15.27 -16.48 -5.78
CA PRO A 191 -15.89 -16.46 -4.47
C PRO A 191 -16.27 -17.89 -4.00
N GLY A 192 -16.01 -18.17 -2.71
CA GLY A 192 -16.28 -19.48 -2.13
C GLY A 192 -15.13 -20.50 -2.24
N SER A 193 -14.04 -20.15 -2.91
CA SER A 193 -12.81 -20.93 -2.89
C SER A 193 -12.15 -20.95 -1.51
N ASN A 194 -11.24 -21.90 -1.31
CA ASN A 194 -10.43 -21.95 -0.09
C ASN A 194 -9.71 -20.59 0.11
N PRO A 195 -9.81 -19.93 1.27
CA PRO A 195 -9.17 -18.65 1.55
C PRO A 195 -7.65 -18.65 1.36
N THR A 196 -6.99 -19.81 1.51
CA THR A 196 -5.55 -19.96 1.34
C THR A 196 -5.10 -20.10 -0.11
N LEU A 197 -6.03 -20.42 -1.04
CA LEU A 197 -5.70 -20.80 -2.42
C LEU A 197 -4.92 -19.70 -3.17
N LEU A 198 -5.25 -18.43 -2.94
CA LEU A 198 -4.50 -17.34 -3.56
C LEU A 198 -3.05 -17.33 -3.08
N TRP A 199 -2.83 -17.48 -1.77
CA TRP A 199 -1.49 -17.57 -1.22
C TRP A 199 -0.73 -18.81 -1.73
N GLU A 200 -1.38 -19.95 -1.79
CA GLU A 200 -0.82 -21.20 -2.31
C GLU A 200 -0.31 -21.03 -3.75
N ARG A 201 -1.05 -20.29 -4.60
CA ARG A 201 -0.63 -19.94 -5.97
C ARG A 201 0.63 -19.08 -5.98
N PHE A 202 0.67 -18.02 -5.19
CA PHE A 202 1.85 -17.15 -5.10
C PHE A 202 3.04 -17.89 -4.48
N ALA A 203 2.83 -18.66 -3.43
CA ALA A 203 3.88 -19.41 -2.75
C ALA A 203 4.54 -20.42 -3.69
N ALA A 204 3.72 -21.17 -4.46
CA ALA A 204 4.23 -22.10 -5.45
C ALA A 204 5.10 -21.41 -6.50
N LEU A 205 4.66 -20.26 -7.01
CA LEU A 205 5.42 -19.46 -7.98
C LEU A 205 6.73 -18.93 -7.39
N PHE A 206 6.69 -18.48 -6.14
CA PHE A 206 7.86 -17.94 -5.45
C PHE A 206 8.83 -19.02 -4.95
N GLY A 207 8.44 -20.31 -5.01
CA GLY A 207 9.23 -21.41 -4.46
C GLY A 207 9.22 -21.45 -2.93
N ILE A 208 8.12 -21.01 -2.32
CA ILE A 208 7.92 -20.90 -0.88
C ILE A 208 6.92 -21.98 -0.43
N ASP A 209 7.13 -22.59 0.74
CA ASP A 209 6.13 -23.45 1.35
C ASP A 209 4.99 -22.61 1.93
N ALA A 210 3.80 -22.73 1.34
CA ALA A 210 2.63 -21.97 1.74
C ALA A 210 2.19 -22.22 3.20
N GLN A 211 2.50 -23.41 3.75
CA GLN A 211 2.12 -23.78 5.12
C GLN A 211 3.10 -23.19 6.16
N GLU A 212 4.38 -23.10 5.83
CA GLU A 212 5.38 -22.50 6.70
C GLU A 212 5.14 -20.99 6.86
N PHE A 213 4.63 -20.33 5.83
CA PHE A 213 4.38 -18.89 5.77
C PHE A 213 2.87 -18.59 5.70
N ALA A 214 2.12 -19.16 6.64
CA ALA A 214 0.68 -18.95 6.68
C ALA A 214 0.31 -17.50 6.96
N PRO A 215 -0.73 -16.98 6.30
CA PRO A 215 -1.20 -15.62 6.53
C PRO A 215 -1.69 -15.43 7.97
N THR A 216 -1.39 -14.27 8.57
CA THR A 216 -2.07 -13.82 9.78
C THR A 216 -3.51 -13.42 9.43
N ASP A 217 -4.48 -13.79 10.28
CA ASP A 217 -5.94 -13.62 10.08
C ASP A 217 -6.38 -12.15 9.90
N LYS A 218 -5.99 -11.51 8.80
CA LYS A 218 -6.53 -10.20 8.40
C LYS A 218 -7.35 -10.35 7.12
N ALA A 219 -8.63 -10.61 7.28
CA ALA A 219 -9.57 -10.45 6.17
C ALA A 219 -9.68 -8.97 5.81
N ASN A 220 -9.26 -8.61 4.59
CA ASN A 220 -9.53 -7.28 4.02
C ASN A 220 -11.00 -7.19 3.64
N ALA A 221 -11.85 -6.87 4.61
CA ALA A 221 -13.28 -6.70 4.38
C ALA A 221 -13.57 -5.48 3.50
N SER A 222 -14.54 -5.61 2.61
CA SER A 222 -15.04 -4.51 1.77
C SER A 222 -16.08 -3.68 2.53
N LEU A 223 -16.27 -2.42 2.12
CA LEU A 223 -17.43 -1.63 2.54
C LEU A 223 -18.71 -2.21 1.91
N GLY A 224 -19.84 -2.08 2.58
CA GLY A 224 -21.14 -2.25 1.97
C GLY A 224 -21.59 -1.02 1.18
N VAL A 225 -22.76 -1.08 0.58
CA VAL A 225 -23.35 0.03 -0.17
C VAL A 225 -23.62 1.24 0.71
N PRO A 226 -24.29 1.12 1.89
CA PRO A 226 -24.54 2.27 2.77
C PRO A 226 -23.28 2.93 3.28
N GLU A 227 -22.26 2.13 3.65
CA GLU A 227 -20.98 2.65 4.12
C GLU A 227 -20.24 3.39 3.01
N SER A 228 -20.28 2.87 1.78
CA SER A 228 -19.67 3.53 0.61
C SER A 228 -20.33 4.86 0.31
N ALA A 229 -21.67 4.91 0.30
CA ALA A 229 -22.45 6.13 0.12
C ALA A 229 -22.15 7.16 1.23
N MET A 230 -22.11 6.72 2.50
CA MET A 230 -21.77 7.57 3.64
C MET A 230 -20.37 8.16 3.51
N VAL A 231 -19.35 7.34 3.20
CA VAL A 231 -17.97 7.82 3.06
C VAL A 231 -17.84 8.77 1.87
N ARG A 232 -18.51 8.51 0.73
CA ARG A 232 -18.53 9.41 -0.40
C ARG A 232 -19.11 10.80 -0.03
N ARG A 233 -20.25 10.84 0.67
CA ARG A 233 -20.85 12.09 1.19
C ARG A 233 -19.98 12.80 2.22
N LEU A 234 -19.25 12.04 3.04
CA LEU A 234 -18.27 12.59 3.97
C LEU A 234 -17.11 13.25 3.22
N ASN A 235 -16.64 12.64 2.11
CA ASN A 235 -15.60 13.21 1.27
C ASN A 235 -16.00 14.57 0.69
N GLU A 236 -17.23 14.72 0.23
CA GLU A 236 -17.76 16.00 -0.27
C GLU A 236 -17.62 17.13 0.77
N ARG A 237 -17.73 16.82 2.05
CA ARG A 237 -17.64 17.80 3.15
C ARG A 237 -16.20 18.02 3.65
N LEU A 238 -15.34 17.04 3.50
CA LEU A 238 -13.98 17.08 4.05
C LEU A 238 -12.90 17.48 3.03
N ASN A 239 -13.23 17.52 1.73
CA ASN A 239 -12.23 17.73 0.69
C ASN A 239 -11.40 19.01 0.85
N ASP A 240 -12.01 20.11 1.26
CA ASP A 240 -11.33 21.39 1.44
C ASP A 240 -11.00 21.72 2.91
N VAL A 241 -11.34 20.81 3.84
CA VAL A 241 -11.25 21.07 5.29
C VAL A 241 -10.12 20.26 5.92
N LEU A 242 -9.98 18.97 5.56
CA LEU A 242 -9.05 18.07 6.24
C LEU A 242 -7.78 17.87 5.42
N PRO A 243 -6.57 18.10 5.96
CA PRO A 243 -5.30 17.79 5.28
C PRO A 243 -5.19 16.29 4.94
N ASN A 244 -4.50 15.96 3.84
CA ASN A 244 -4.38 14.58 3.34
C ASN A 244 -3.84 13.59 4.39
N HIS A 245 -2.82 13.95 5.16
CA HIS A 245 -2.25 13.07 6.19
C HIS A 245 -3.25 12.77 7.31
N GLN A 246 -4.09 13.74 7.69
CA GLN A 246 -5.15 13.55 8.69
C GLN A 246 -6.30 12.73 8.12
N TYR A 247 -6.70 12.97 6.87
CA TYR A 247 -7.71 12.16 6.19
C TYR A 247 -7.28 10.68 6.14
N ARG A 248 -6.03 10.40 5.77
CA ARG A 248 -5.49 9.06 5.76
C ARG A 248 -5.63 8.40 7.14
N THR A 249 -5.17 9.05 8.19
CA THR A 249 -5.17 8.46 9.53
C THR A 249 -6.58 8.29 10.11
N LEU A 250 -7.42 9.33 10.01
CA LEU A 250 -8.71 9.38 10.72
C LEU A 250 -9.83 8.73 9.91
N VAL A 251 -9.88 8.99 8.59
CA VAL A 251 -10.98 8.48 7.77
C VAL A 251 -10.60 7.13 7.17
N ARG A 252 -9.53 7.06 6.38
CA ARG A 252 -9.18 5.84 5.66
C ARG A 252 -8.81 4.69 6.59
N GLU A 253 -7.84 4.90 7.49
CA GLU A 253 -7.31 3.82 8.33
C GLU A 253 -8.22 3.52 9.53
N MET A 254 -8.59 4.55 10.29
CA MET A 254 -9.32 4.34 11.53
C MET A 254 -10.81 4.11 11.26
N LEU A 255 -11.50 5.02 10.56
CA LEU A 255 -12.93 4.89 10.34
C LEU A 255 -13.27 3.76 9.36
N VAL A 256 -12.65 3.76 8.16
CA VAL A 256 -13.00 2.81 7.10
C VAL A 256 -12.39 1.45 7.33
N HIS A 257 -11.05 1.33 7.32
CA HIS A 257 -10.41 0.01 7.34
C HIS A 257 -10.62 -0.76 8.65
N ARG A 258 -10.56 -0.10 9.80
CA ARG A 258 -10.64 -0.79 11.09
C ARG A 258 -12.07 -1.01 11.58
N ASN A 259 -13.02 -0.19 11.14
CA ASN A 259 -14.32 -0.17 11.77
C ASN A 259 -15.51 -0.39 10.83
N LEU A 260 -15.59 0.30 9.68
CA LEU A 260 -16.74 0.19 8.78
C LEU A 260 -16.65 -0.96 7.79
N SER A 261 -15.43 -1.39 7.44
CA SER A 261 -15.25 -2.52 6.55
C SER A 261 -15.71 -3.82 7.22
N GLY A 262 -16.54 -4.58 6.52
CA GLY A 262 -17.09 -5.83 7.04
C GLY A 262 -18.27 -5.68 7.98
N ARG A 263 -18.93 -4.52 8.04
CA ARG A 263 -20.17 -4.33 8.81
C ARG A 263 -21.20 -5.39 8.38
N PRO A 264 -21.76 -6.17 9.33
CA PRO A 264 -22.68 -7.24 9.02
C PRO A 264 -24.01 -6.71 8.47
N GLY A 265 -24.62 -7.45 7.55
CA GLY A 265 -25.94 -7.14 7.00
C GLY A 265 -25.95 -6.10 5.88
N SER A 266 -24.86 -5.40 5.61
CA SER A 266 -24.80 -4.44 4.51
C SER A 266 -24.73 -5.14 3.15
N PRO A 267 -25.52 -4.73 2.15
CA PRO A 267 -25.43 -5.26 0.80
C PRO A 267 -24.06 -4.96 0.20
N ARG A 268 -23.50 -5.95 -0.50
CA ARG A 268 -22.21 -5.78 -1.18
C ARG A 268 -22.41 -4.98 -2.46
N LEU A 269 -21.44 -4.14 -2.78
CA LEU A 269 -21.43 -3.43 -4.05
C LEU A 269 -21.25 -4.40 -5.21
N SER A 270 -22.09 -4.25 -6.23
CA SER A 270 -22.11 -5.04 -7.45
C SER A 270 -22.33 -4.15 -8.67
N LEU A 271 -22.42 -4.71 -9.86
CA LEU A 271 -22.70 -4.00 -11.09
C LEU A 271 -24.19 -4.02 -11.43
N PRO A 272 -24.77 -2.94 -11.96
CA PRO A 272 -26.07 -2.98 -12.63
C PRO A 272 -26.01 -3.91 -13.86
N GLU A 273 -27.16 -4.42 -14.28
CA GLU A 273 -27.24 -5.51 -15.27
C GLU A 273 -26.53 -5.21 -16.61
N ASP A 274 -26.64 -4.00 -17.09
CA ASP A 274 -25.99 -3.54 -18.32
C ASP A 274 -24.46 -3.48 -18.18
N ALA A 275 -23.95 -2.98 -17.04
CA ALA A 275 -22.54 -2.96 -16.72
C ALA A 275 -21.98 -4.36 -16.46
N TYR A 276 -22.77 -5.24 -15.84
CA TYR A 276 -22.39 -6.65 -15.67
C TYR A 276 -22.19 -7.33 -17.02
N ARG A 277 -23.13 -7.16 -17.98
CA ARG A 277 -23.02 -7.73 -19.32
C ARG A 277 -21.78 -7.21 -20.04
N TRP A 278 -21.59 -5.92 -20.06
CA TRP A 278 -20.43 -5.27 -20.66
C TRP A 278 -19.11 -5.77 -20.06
N ALA A 279 -18.95 -5.78 -18.74
CA ALA A 279 -17.74 -6.27 -18.08
C ALA A 279 -17.51 -7.76 -18.31
N SER A 280 -18.59 -8.56 -18.39
CA SER A 280 -18.52 -9.99 -18.68
C SER A 280 -18.04 -10.27 -20.11
N ASP A 281 -18.49 -9.47 -21.09
CA ASP A 281 -18.08 -9.59 -22.49
C ASP A 281 -16.60 -9.24 -22.65
N LEU A 282 -16.14 -8.15 -22.00
CA LEU A 282 -14.74 -7.78 -21.95
C LEU A 282 -13.88 -8.87 -21.28
N GLY A 283 -14.34 -9.42 -20.16
CA GLY A 283 -13.64 -10.50 -19.46
C GLY A 283 -13.46 -11.75 -20.35
N ARG A 284 -14.52 -12.17 -21.05
CA ARG A 284 -14.43 -13.29 -22.00
C ARG A 284 -13.48 -13.02 -23.16
N SER A 285 -13.51 -11.82 -23.71
CA SER A 285 -12.57 -11.40 -24.77
C SER A 285 -11.13 -11.45 -24.26
N CYS A 286 -10.87 -10.92 -23.07
CA CYS A 286 -9.56 -10.95 -22.44
C CYS A 286 -9.05 -12.38 -22.21
N VAL A 287 -9.90 -13.29 -21.69
CA VAL A 287 -9.55 -14.70 -21.52
C VAL A 287 -9.20 -15.37 -22.84
N SER A 288 -9.98 -15.13 -23.90
CA SER A 288 -9.72 -15.66 -25.24
C SER A 288 -8.39 -15.17 -25.80
N GLU A 289 -8.03 -13.94 -25.57
CA GLU A 289 -6.75 -13.37 -25.99
C GLU A 289 -5.58 -13.95 -25.18
N LEU A 290 -5.71 -14.02 -23.85
CA LEU A 290 -4.68 -14.55 -22.97
C LEU A 290 -4.37 -16.03 -23.24
N ALA A 291 -5.38 -16.84 -23.59
CA ALA A 291 -5.21 -18.23 -23.96
C ALA A 291 -4.28 -18.42 -25.17
N LEU A 292 -4.20 -17.42 -26.07
CA LEU A 292 -3.34 -17.47 -27.27
C LEU A 292 -1.91 -17.01 -27.02
N ARG A 293 -1.64 -16.35 -25.86
CA ARG A 293 -0.34 -15.73 -25.59
C ARG A 293 0.71 -16.70 -25.07
N GLY A 294 0.32 -17.86 -24.54
CA GLY A 294 1.23 -18.91 -24.07
C GLY A 294 2.05 -18.51 -22.84
N TYR A 295 1.45 -17.69 -21.96
CA TYR A 295 2.01 -17.37 -20.67
C TYR A 295 1.84 -18.52 -19.69
N ASP A 296 2.65 -18.55 -18.63
CA ASP A 296 2.47 -19.48 -17.51
C ASP A 296 1.29 -19.02 -16.63
N VAL A 297 0.18 -19.77 -16.67
CA VAL A 297 -1.03 -19.47 -15.89
C VAL A 297 -0.99 -20.22 -14.57
N VAL A 298 -0.81 -19.46 -13.47
CA VAL A 298 -0.86 -19.99 -12.11
C VAL A 298 -2.28 -19.89 -11.58
N GLY A 299 -3.04 -20.94 -11.79
CA GLY A 299 -4.48 -21.03 -11.55
C GLY A 299 -5.22 -21.49 -12.78
N ASP A 300 -6.35 -20.86 -13.08
CA ASP A 300 -7.16 -21.17 -14.26
C ASP A 300 -7.67 -19.88 -14.91
N LEU A 301 -7.64 -19.79 -16.23
CA LEU A 301 -8.20 -18.64 -16.95
C LEU A 301 -9.73 -18.55 -16.74
N ASP A 302 -10.39 -19.64 -16.43
CA ASP A 302 -11.81 -19.66 -16.09
C ASP A 302 -12.12 -18.89 -14.80
N ASP A 303 -11.15 -18.69 -13.90
CA ASP A 303 -11.29 -17.80 -12.73
C ASP A 303 -11.57 -16.34 -13.11
N LEU A 304 -11.20 -15.94 -14.35
CA LEU A 304 -11.43 -14.60 -14.90
C LEU A 304 -12.79 -14.49 -15.61
N VAL A 305 -13.49 -15.60 -15.79
CA VAL A 305 -14.86 -15.62 -16.31
C VAL A 305 -15.82 -15.33 -15.15
N PRO A 306 -16.62 -14.25 -15.23
CA PRO A 306 -17.50 -13.91 -14.13
C PRO A 306 -18.54 -14.97 -13.84
N GLY A 307 -18.78 -15.23 -12.55
CA GLY A 307 -19.94 -16.02 -12.10
C GLY A 307 -21.27 -15.29 -12.39
N PRO A 308 -22.41 -15.89 -12.01
CA PRO A 308 -23.74 -15.29 -12.25
C PRO A 308 -23.86 -13.90 -11.58
N ALA A 309 -24.68 -13.05 -12.20
CA ALA A 309 -25.00 -11.73 -11.64
C ALA A 309 -25.60 -11.86 -10.23
N VAL A 310 -25.18 -10.97 -9.34
CA VAL A 310 -25.76 -10.85 -7.99
C VAL A 310 -26.69 -9.65 -7.94
N PRO A 311 -27.66 -9.61 -6.99
CA PRO A 311 -28.54 -8.45 -6.84
C PRO A 311 -27.77 -7.16 -6.73
N PHE A 312 -28.20 -6.15 -7.49
CA PHE A 312 -27.63 -4.80 -7.48
C PHE A 312 -28.35 -3.95 -6.45
N ALA A 313 -27.59 -3.27 -5.60
CA ALA A 313 -28.04 -2.17 -4.77
C ALA A 313 -27.26 -0.92 -5.18
N ASP A 314 -27.99 0.13 -5.57
CA ASP A 314 -27.39 1.35 -6.12
C ASP A 314 -26.78 2.21 -4.99
N PRO A 315 -25.48 2.48 -5.00
CA PRO A 315 -24.86 3.36 -4.01
C PRO A 315 -25.15 4.85 -4.25
N ASP A 316 -25.75 5.21 -5.39
CA ASP A 316 -26.14 6.57 -5.71
C ASP A 316 -27.63 6.82 -5.37
N GLU A 317 -28.48 5.76 -5.40
CA GLU A 317 -29.89 5.76 -4.96
C GLU A 317 -30.08 4.94 -3.67
N TYR A 318 -29.33 5.27 -2.64
CA TYR A 318 -29.26 4.54 -1.37
C TYR A 318 -30.45 4.80 -0.44
N ASP A 319 -30.74 3.85 0.46
CA ASP A 319 -31.67 4.07 1.56
C ASP A 319 -31.04 5.00 2.64
N GLU A 320 -31.61 6.19 2.79
CA GLU A 320 -31.15 7.18 3.79
C GLU A 320 -31.17 6.64 5.22
N ARG A 321 -32.02 5.69 5.54
CA ARG A 321 -32.05 5.06 6.87
C ARG A 321 -30.81 4.22 7.09
N GLU A 322 -30.41 3.38 6.13
CA GLU A 322 -29.23 2.54 6.22
C GLU A 322 -27.95 3.40 6.27
N VAL A 323 -27.89 4.47 5.47
CA VAL A 323 -26.77 5.43 5.52
C VAL A 323 -26.72 6.16 6.86
N SER A 324 -27.88 6.53 7.43
CA SER A 324 -27.95 7.16 8.76
C SER A 324 -27.47 6.22 9.86
N GLU A 325 -27.83 4.94 9.82
CA GLU A 325 -27.32 3.92 10.76
C GLU A 325 -25.79 3.77 10.66
N ALA A 326 -25.25 3.69 9.44
CA ALA A 326 -23.81 3.66 9.23
C ALA A 326 -23.12 4.94 9.76
N ALA A 327 -23.76 6.10 9.59
CA ALA A 327 -23.23 7.36 10.10
C ALA A 327 -23.26 7.45 11.63
N ILE A 328 -24.27 6.87 12.29
CA ILE A 328 -24.34 6.80 13.78
C ILE A 328 -23.22 5.90 14.30
N ASP A 329 -22.98 4.74 13.68
CA ASP A 329 -21.87 3.86 14.03
C ASP A 329 -20.52 4.59 13.86
N ALA A 330 -20.36 5.31 12.73
CA ALA A 330 -19.17 6.13 12.49
C ALA A 330 -18.97 7.22 13.56
N LEU A 331 -20.04 7.91 13.97
CA LEU A 331 -20.00 8.92 15.03
C LEU A 331 -19.64 8.32 16.39
N ALA A 332 -20.16 7.15 16.73
CA ALA A 332 -19.80 6.43 17.95
C ALA A 332 -18.29 6.09 17.98
N ILE A 333 -17.77 5.59 16.87
CA ILE A 333 -16.33 5.27 16.70
C ILE A 333 -15.49 6.56 16.87
N MET A 334 -15.86 7.65 16.19
CA MET A 334 -15.15 8.92 16.26
C MET A 334 -15.20 9.54 17.67
N THR A 335 -16.31 9.39 18.37
CA THR A 335 -16.47 9.86 19.74
C THR A 335 -15.57 9.10 20.71
N ASN A 336 -15.53 7.77 20.60
CA ASN A 336 -14.63 6.94 21.41
C ASN A 336 -13.16 7.27 21.15
N GLU A 337 -12.77 7.44 19.88
CA GLU A 337 -11.40 7.82 19.55
C GLU A 337 -11.06 9.23 20.04
N SER A 338 -12.00 10.16 19.97
CA SER A 338 -11.82 11.52 20.52
C SER A 338 -11.63 11.50 22.04
N ALA A 339 -12.36 10.65 22.76
CA ALA A 339 -12.17 10.44 24.20
C ALA A 339 -10.76 9.87 24.48
N ARG A 340 -10.37 8.80 23.80
CA ARG A 340 -9.04 8.19 23.93
C ARG A 340 -7.90 9.17 23.67
N LEU A 341 -8.03 10.01 22.63
CA LEU A 341 -7.02 11.03 22.30
C LEU A 341 -6.93 12.13 23.37
N ARG A 342 -8.06 12.52 23.99
CA ARG A 342 -8.07 13.48 25.09
C ARG A 342 -7.41 12.93 26.36
N ASP A 343 -7.63 11.65 26.66
CA ASP A 343 -6.98 10.99 27.79
C ASP A 343 -5.45 10.92 27.56
N ALA A 344 -5.02 10.50 26.38
CA ALA A 344 -3.60 10.48 26.01
C ALA A 344 -2.97 11.90 26.03
N GLU A 345 -3.70 12.93 25.58
CA GLU A 345 -3.25 14.32 25.67
C GLU A 345 -3.09 14.77 27.13
N ALA A 346 -4.01 14.42 28.01
CA ALA A 346 -3.93 14.73 29.43
C ALA A 346 -2.73 14.06 30.10
N GLU A 347 -2.47 12.80 29.78
CA GLU A 347 -1.29 12.05 30.25
C GLU A 347 0.01 12.70 29.79
N LEU A 348 0.17 12.97 28.48
CA LEU A 348 1.34 13.64 27.94
C LEU A 348 1.56 15.05 28.53
N ARG A 349 0.49 15.79 28.78
CA ARG A 349 0.60 17.10 29.47
C ARG A 349 1.08 16.94 30.93
N GLY A 350 0.66 15.87 31.61
CA GLY A 350 1.17 15.49 32.94
C GLY A 350 2.69 15.21 32.89
N GLU A 351 3.12 14.35 31.97
CA GLU A 351 4.55 14.02 31.79
C GLU A 351 5.39 15.27 31.48
N ILE A 352 4.93 16.12 30.55
CA ILE A 352 5.62 17.38 30.21
C ILE A 352 5.75 18.26 31.45
N LYS A 353 4.73 18.37 32.29
CA LYS A 353 4.76 19.14 33.53
C LYS A 353 5.79 18.60 34.51
N ASP A 354 5.82 17.28 34.68
CA ASP A 354 6.76 16.61 35.60
C ASP A 354 8.21 16.73 35.11
N LEU A 355 8.46 16.49 33.82
CA LEU A 355 9.78 16.69 33.19
C LEU A 355 10.24 18.15 33.25
N THR A 356 9.33 19.10 33.08
CA THR A 356 9.64 20.53 33.20
C THR A 356 10.03 20.87 34.64
N ALA A 357 9.30 20.36 35.63
CA ALA A 357 9.62 20.57 37.06
C ALA A 357 10.95 19.91 37.46
N GLU A 358 11.26 18.73 36.88
CA GLU A 358 12.56 18.08 37.07
C GLU A 358 13.69 18.87 36.46
N LEU A 359 13.50 19.39 35.25
CA LEU A 359 14.48 20.25 34.56
C LEU A 359 14.75 21.52 35.34
N GLU A 360 13.70 22.16 35.90
CA GLU A 360 13.85 23.36 36.74
C GLU A 360 14.62 23.05 38.03
N ARG A 361 14.29 21.91 38.70
CA ARG A 361 15.05 21.45 39.88
C ARG A 361 16.52 21.23 39.54
N PHE A 362 16.80 20.58 38.38
CA PHE A 362 18.15 20.36 37.91
C PHE A 362 18.90 21.65 37.62
N ARG A 363 18.26 22.63 36.92
CA ARG A 363 18.78 23.96 36.66
C ARG A 363 19.01 24.77 37.93
N GLY A 364 18.21 24.53 38.96
CA GLY A 364 18.35 25.17 40.28
C GLY A 364 19.56 24.66 41.08
N THR A 365 20.17 23.55 40.72
CA THR A 365 21.31 22.98 41.45
C THR A 365 22.55 23.91 41.41
N ARG A 366 23.33 23.93 42.52
CA ARG A 366 24.57 24.70 42.59
C ARG A 366 25.54 24.36 41.48
N THR A 367 25.61 23.09 41.13
CA THR A 367 26.48 22.59 40.06
C THR A 367 26.09 23.12 38.67
N TYR A 368 24.81 23.16 38.36
CA TYR A 368 24.32 23.67 37.08
C TYR A 368 24.53 25.18 36.99
N ARG A 369 24.14 25.94 38.03
CA ARG A 369 24.33 27.40 38.11
C ARG A 369 25.83 27.80 38.06
N GLY A 370 26.68 27.01 38.74
CA GLY A 370 28.14 27.21 38.66
C GLY A 370 28.67 26.99 37.24
N LYS A 371 28.20 25.97 36.55
CA LYS A 371 28.55 25.72 35.15
C LYS A 371 28.08 26.83 34.23
N GLU A 372 26.83 27.30 34.37
CA GLU A 372 26.33 28.39 33.55
C GLU A 372 27.10 29.70 33.78
N ARG A 373 27.39 30.03 35.05
CA ARG A 373 28.24 31.19 35.36
C ARG A 373 29.63 31.06 34.73
N LEU A 374 30.24 29.89 34.79
CA LEU A 374 31.55 29.62 34.17
C LEU A 374 31.47 29.73 32.64
N VAL A 375 30.40 29.23 32.02
CA VAL A 375 30.16 29.41 30.58
C VAL A 375 29.97 30.88 30.21
N ALA A 376 29.13 31.60 30.94
CA ALA A 376 28.90 33.02 30.69
C ALA A 376 30.19 33.83 30.84
N MET A 377 30.97 33.60 31.91
CA MET A 377 32.24 34.24 32.14
C MET A 377 33.31 33.88 31.08
N SER A 378 33.23 32.68 30.48
CA SER A 378 34.19 32.26 29.46
C SER A 378 34.08 33.02 28.15
N HIS A 379 32.97 33.73 27.91
CA HIS A 379 32.80 34.59 26.73
C HIS A 379 33.62 35.90 26.86
N THR A 380 33.84 36.38 28.07
CA THR A 380 34.49 37.66 28.32
C THR A 380 35.85 37.52 29.03
N ASN A 381 36.14 36.41 29.69
CA ASN A 381 37.34 36.21 30.50
C ASN A 381 38.17 35.01 30.04
N PRO A 382 39.44 35.19 29.63
CA PRO A 382 40.31 34.11 29.16
C PRO A 382 40.60 33.03 30.23
N VAL A 383 40.67 33.39 31.51
CA VAL A 383 40.89 32.43 32.62
C VAL A 383 39.69 31.50 32.78
N ALA A 384 38.46 32.04 32.68
CA ALA A 384 37.26 31.26 32.72
C ALA A 384 37.15 30.30 31.52
N ARG A 385 37.68 30.64 30.37
CA ARG A 385 37.77 29.81 29.16
C ARG A 385 38.66 28.58 29.39
N VAL A 386 39.80 28.75 30.04
CA VAL A 386 40.69 27.66 30.41
C VAL A 386 40.02 26.74 31.45
N GLY A 387 39.37 27.32 32.47
CA GLY A 387 38.60 26.55 33.48
C GLY A 387 37.50 25.69 32.85
N LEU A 388 36.74 26.23 31.87
CA LEU A 388 35.72 25.50 31.16
C LEU A 388 36.30 24.35 30.29
N ALA A 389 37.47 24.56 29.70
CA ALA A 389 38.14 23.53 28.92
C ALA A 389 38.62 22.38 29.83
N ILE A 390 39.17 22.67 31.02
CA ILE A 390 39.55 21.67 32.03
C ILE A 390 38.31 20.90 32.51
N TYR A 391 37.22 21.57 32.84
CA TYR A 391 35.95 20.93 33.25
C TYR A 391 35.41 19.95 32.19
N ARG A 392 35.38 20.38 30.90
CA ARG A 392 34.97 19.51 29.79
C ARG A 392 35.88 18.29 29.64
N ARG A 393 37.17 18.42 29.82
CA ARG A 393 38.17 17.35 29.70
C ARG A 393 38.04 16.33 30.83
N LEU A 394 37.72 16.74 32.05
CA LEU A 394 37.51 15.87 33.19
C LEU A 394 36.19 15.06 33.05
N ARG A 395 35.14 15.70 32.53
CA ARG A 395 33.86 15.04 32.32
C ARG A 395 33.84 14.09 31.10
N GLY A 396 34.58 14.42 30.04
CA GLY A 396 34.74 13.55 28.86
C GLY A 396 35.56 12.26 29.13
N LYS A 397 36.32 12.19 30.22
CA LYS A 397 36.99 10.98 30.68
C LYS A 397 36.09 10.04 31.49
N SER A 398 35.03 10.59 32.13
CA SER A 398 34.08 9.78 32.95
C SER A 398 33.07 8.99 32.11
N SER A 399 32.81 9.38 30.85
CA SER A 399 31.84 8.73 29.97
C SER A 399 32.43 7.64 29.04
N ARG A 400 33.73 7.30 29.22
CA ARG A 400 34.45 6.24 28.47
C ARG A 400 34.76 4.99 29.28
N SER A 401 34.27 4.90 30.52
CA SER A 401 34.50 3.74 31.41
C SER A 401 33.23 3.25 32.08
N THR A 402 32.17 3.02 31.29
CA THR A 402 31.02 2.17 31.65
C THR A 402 30.54 1.47 30.40
#